data_eeb72a80c9aacf11499d2870245d1a58
#
_entry.id   eeb72a80c9aacf11499d2870245d1a58
#
_cell.length_a   1.000
_cell.length_b   1.000
_cell.length_c   1.000
_cell.angle_alpha   90.00
_cell.angle_beta   90.00
_cell.angle_gamma   90.00
#
_symmetry.space_group_name_H-M   'P 1'
#
loop_
_entity.id
_entity.type
_entity.pdbx_description
1 polymer ?
#
loop_
_entity_poly.entity_id
_entity_poly.type
_entity_poly.pdbx_seq_one_letter_code
_entity_poly.pdbx_strand_id
1 'polypeptide(L)'
;NGLQWDLSENWLSPSSGLASWTYYYTNLDDGLTYTVKSRATDIAGNVQTSLGSDSFIYDVTAPTAGSVADGLTNEDQEWSSNLTTMSAIWTGFSDALSGLASYEYSIGTQAGGTQAASWTNVAMDTSMIDSSLTLSSGLQYFVNIRAIDQAGNASSAASSNGVNTDNIPPEVTAAFDGSAITDQDFQQDSTSMIVGWAATDSRELSYYSASLGT
;
A
#
# COMPACT_ATOMS: atom_id res chain seq x y z
N ASN A 1 27.80 -23.94 -12.01
CA ASN A 1 27.89 -25.39 -12.15
C ASN A 1 26.53 -25.94 -11.79
N GLY A 2 25.65 -26.10 -12.82
CA GLY A 2 24.34 -26.71 -12.67
C GLY A 2 24.49 -28.13 -12.12
N LEU A 3 23.96 -28.37 -10.94
CA LEU A 3 23.67 -29.72 -10.48
C LEU A 3 22.63 -30.25 -11.46
N GLN A 4 23.10 -31.11 -12.39
CA GLN A 4 22.23 -31.89 -13.23
C GLN A 4 21.56 -32.88 -12.28
N TRP A 5 20.28 -32.68 -11.97
CA TRP A 5 19.48 -33.68 -11.25
C TRP A 5 19.52 -34.93 -12.06
N ASP A 6 20.11 -35.96 -11.48
CA ASP A 6 20.18 -37.28 -12.13
C ASP A 6 18.74 -37.75 -12.36
N LEU A 7 18.41 -38.10 -13.61
CA LEU A 7 17.09 -38.63 -13.98
C LEU A 7 16.82 -40.00 -13.32
N SER A 8 17.77 -40.56 -12.56
CA SER A 8 17.56 -41.72 -11.72
C SER A 8 16.80 -41.34 -10.46
N GLU A 9 15.57 -41.86 -10.31
CA GLU A 9 14.78 -41.72 -9.08
C GLU A 9 15.56 -42.24 -7.88
N ASN A 10 15.98 -41.35 -7.00
CA ASN A 10 16.72 -41.72 -5.79
C ASN A 10 15.72 -41.94 -4.65
N TRP A 11 15.41 -43.22 -4.38
CA TRP A 11 14.47 -43.60 -3.33
C TRP A 11 15.14 -43.59 -1.97
N LEU A 12 14.64 -42.74 -1.07
CA LEU A 12 15.08 -42.62 0.32
C LEU A 12 14.17 -43.50 1.20
N SER A 13 14.76 -44.26 2.12
CA SER A 13 13.99 -45.01 3.10
C SER A 13 13.65 -44.13 4.30
N PRO A 14 12.39 -44.07 4.75
CA PRO A 14 12.02 -43.33 5.94
C PRO A 14 12.71 -43.91 7.18
N SER A 15 13.12 -43.05 8.10
CA SER A 15 13.86 -43.45 9.32
C SER A 15 12.97 -44.06 10.41
N SER A 16 11.64 -43.92 10.34
CA SER A 16 10.68 -44.48 11.29
C SER A 16 9.25 -44.43 10.76
N GLY A 17 8.40 -45.39 11.18
CA GLY A 17 6.96 -45.44 10.97
C GLY A 17 6.52 -45.99 9.61
N LEU A 18 5.53 -46.92 9.64
CA LEU A 18 4.95 -47.52 8.44
C LEU A 18 3.68 -46.81 7.96
N ALA A 19 3.03 -46.01 8.81
CA ALA A 19 1.75 -45.35 8.51
C ALA A 19 1.88 -43.88 8.05
N SER A 20 2.87 -43.17 8.58
CA SER A 20 3.20 -41.83 8.17
C SER A 20 4.69 -41.56 8.38
N TRP A 21 5.29 -40.78 7.49
CA TRP A 21 6.71 -40.44 7.58
C TRP A 21 6.93 -39.00 7.12
N THR A 22 7.99 -38.37 7.63
CA THR A 22 8.43 -37.04 7.25
C THR A 22 9.90 -37.13 6.85
N TYR A 23 10.24 -36.43 5.77
CA TYR A 23 11.61 -36.26 5.34
C TYR A 23 11.89 -34.78 5.12
N TYR A 24 12.99 -34.27 5.65
CA TYR A 24 13.43 -32.90 5.48
C TYR A 24 14.48 -32.86 4.37
N TYR A 25 14.17 -32.17 3.29
CA TYR A 25 15.11 -31.92 2.21
C TYR A 25 15.63 -30.46 2.35
N THR A 26 16.94 -30.28 2.18
CA THR A 26 17.61 -29.00 2.26
C THR A 26 18.22 -28.64 0.90
N ASN A 27 18.57 -27.37 0.69
CA ASN A 27 19.19 -26.87 -0.53
C ASN A 27 18.24 -26.94 -1.76
N LEU A 28 17.04 -26.40 -1.62
CA LEU A 28 16.16 -26.14 -2.75
C LEU A 28 16.61 -24.87 -3.47
N ASP A 29 16.55 -24.89 -4.79
CA ASP A 29 16.84 -23.73 -5.65
C ASP A 29 15.56 -22.98 -5.96
N ASP A 30 15.62 -21.66 -5.88
CA ASP A 30 14.51 -20.75 -6.15
C ASP A 30 13.99 -20.88 -7.60
N GLY A 31 12.68 -20.81 -7.79
CA GLY A 31 12.01 -20.90 -9.08
C GLY A 31 11.91 -22.31 -9.67
N LEU A 32 12.41 -23.33 -8.98
CA LEU A 32 12.30 -24.70 -9.48
C LEU A 32 11.03 -25.40 -8.97
N THR A 33 10.47 -26.23 -9.86
CA THR A 33 9.36 -27.15 -9.51
C THR A 33 9.94 -28.47 -9.01
N TYR A 34 9.56 -28.82 -7.80
CA TYR A 34 9.94 -30.09 -7.16
C TYR A 34 8.75 -31.04 -7.16
N THR A 35 9.00 -32.32 -7.56
CA THR A 35 7.99 -33.35 -7.49
C THR A 35 8.40 -34.40 -6.46
N VAL A 36 7.55 -34.58 -5.45
CA VAL A 36 7.70 -35.62 -4.44
C VAL A 36 6.92 -36.86 -4.90
N LYS A 37 7.56 -38.03 -4.87
CA LYS A 37 6.92 -39.31 -5.15
C LYS A 37 7.03 -40.21 -3.94
N SER A 38 6.01 -41.03 -3.72
CA SER A 38 6.00 -42.07 -2.68
C SER A 38 5.63 -43.43 -3.24
N ARG A 39 6.22 -44.46 -2.66
CA ARG A 39 5.87 -45.86 -2.94
C ARG A 39 5.97 -46.72 -1.68
N ALA A 40 5.15 -47.71 -1.60
CA ALA A 40 5.22 -48.72 -0.53
C ALA A 40 5.80 -50.02 -1.06
N THR A 41 6.44 -50.80 -0.18
CA THR A 41 6.89 -52.15 -0.43
C THR A 41 6.34 -53.02 0.73
N ASP A 42 5.71 -54.15 0.40
CA ASP A 42 5.21 -55.08 1.41
C ASP A 42 6.32 -55.99 1.96
N ILE A 43 5.99 -56.81 2.97
CA ILE A 43 6.94 -57.73 3.62
C ILE A 43 7.43 -58.80 2.65
N ALA A 44 6.63 -59.13 1.63
CA ALA A 44 7.01 -60.14 0.62
C ALA A 44 7.93 -59.57 -0.48
N GLY A 45 8.20 -58.23 -0.44
CA GLY A 45 9.04 -57.52 -1.39
C GLY A 45 8.29 -57.00 -2.62
N ASN A 46 6.94 -57.03 -2.64
CA ASN A 46 6.18 -56.44 -3.73
C ASN A 46 6.18 -54.90 -3.61
N VAL A 47 6.55 -54.23 -4.68
CA VAL A 47 6.63 -52.77 -4.75
C VAL A 47 5.37 -52.21 -5.39
N GLN A 48 4.81 -51.18 -4.82
CA GLN A 48 3.68 -50.44 -5.36
C GLN A 48 4.02 -49.92 -6.77
N THR A 49 3.12 -50.18 -7.73
CA THR A 49 3.29 -49.77 -9.13
C THR A 49 2.64 -48.42 -9.46
N SER A 50 1.57 -48.05 -8.74
CA SER A 50 0.94 -46.74 -8.87
C SER A 50 1.48 -45.82 -7.80
N LEU A 51 2.36 -44.89 -8.18
CA LEU A 51 3.03 -43.99 -7.26
C LEU A 51 2.10 -42.83 -6.80
N GLY A 52 2.15 -42.49 -5.52
CA GLY A 52 1.67 -41.18 -5.05
C GLY A 52 2.67 -40.11 -5.49
N SER A 53 2.17 -38.97 -5.99
CA SER A 53 3.02 -37.83 -6.33
C SER A 53 2.32 -36.52 -6.07
N ASP A 54 3.10 -35.53 -5.67
CA ASP A 54 2.70 -34.15 -5.51
C ASP A 54 3.84 -33.20 -5.94
N SER A 55 3.52 -31.97 -6.33
CA SER A 55 4.51 -31.02 -6.82
C SER A 55 4.28 -29.65 -6.26
N PHE A 56 5.37 -28.91 -5.99
CA PHE A 56 5.34 -27.52 -5.56
C PHE A 56 6.46 -26.73 -6.25
N ILE A 57 6.29 -25.42 -6.36
CA ILE A 57 7.35 -24.50 -6.76
C ILE A 57 7.98 -23.95 -5.48
N TYR A 58 9.31 -23.99 -5.41
CA TYR A 58 10.03 -23.31 -4.33
C TYR A 58 10.26 -21.85 -4.74
N ASP A 59 9.73 -20.93 -3.94
CA ASP A 59 9.77 -19.50 -4.22
C ASP A 59 10.18 -18.72 -2.97
N VAL A 60 11.31 -18.01 -3.06
CA VAL A 60 11.82 -17.07 -2.04
C VAL A 60 12.03 -15.66 -2.64
N THR A 61 11.63 -15.46 -3.90
CA THR A 61 11.71 -14.19 -4.59
C THR A 61 10.52 -13.33 -4.20
N ALA A 62 10.77 -12.17 -3.61
CA ALA A 62 9.72 -11.24 -3.23
C ALA A 62 9.08 -10.58 -4.48
N PRO A 63 7.79 -10.22 -4.42
CA PRO A 63 7.13 -9.46 -5.48
C PRO A 63 7.83 -8.15 -5.80
N THR A 64 7.76 -7.73 -7.06
CA THR A 64 8.18 -6.41 -7.49
C THR A 64 7.16 -5.38 -7.00
N ALA A 65 7.65 -4.30 -6.37
CA ALA A 65 6.82 -3.19 -5.92
C ALA A 65 6.27 -2.38 -7.09
N GLY A 66 5.05 -1.88 -6.95
CA GLY A 66 4.36 -1.02 -7.89
C GLY A 66 4.42 0.46 -7.51
N SER A 67 3.37 1.19 -7.85
CA SER A 67 3.18 2.60 -7.53
C SER A 67 1.89 2.83 -6.74
N VAL A 68 1.87 3.87 -5.91
CA VAL A 68 0.76 4.27 -5.04
C VAL A 68 0.44 5.73 -5.31
N ALA A 69 -0.86 6.05 -5.41
CA ALA A 69 -1.35 7.43 -5.47
C ALA A 69 -2.35 7.66 -4.33
N ASP A 70 -2.30 8.85 -3.73
CA ASP A 70 -3.24 9.28 -2.71
C ASP A 70 -4.60 9.62 -3.33
N GLY A 71 -5.69 9.26 -2.65
CA GLY A 71 -7.05 9.43 -3.16
C GLY A 71 -7.58 8.21 -3.94
N LEU A 72 -8.83 8.29 -4.40
CA LEU A 72 -9.52 7.22 -5.14
C LEU A 72 -9.66 7.49 -6.64
N THR A 73 -9.19 8.63 -7.10
CA THR A 73 -9.17 9.03 -8.50
C THR A 73 -7.74 9.03 -9.02
N ASN A 74 -7.57 9.11 -10.33
CA ASN A 74 -6.23 9.29 -10.92
C ASN A 74 -5.64 10.69 -10.65
N GLU A 75 -6.36 11.56 -9.95
CA GLU A 75 -5.87 12.83 -9.46
C GLU A 75 -5.31 12.61 -8.06
N ASP A 76 -4.03 12.89 -7.92
CA ASP A 76 -3.29 12.75 -6.69
C ASP A 76 -3.73 13.82 -5.66
N GLN A 77 -3.96 13.41 -4.43
CA GLN A 77 -4.46 14.30 -3.38
C GLN A 77 -3.29 14.92 -2.60
N GLU A 78 -3.02 16.20 -2.83
CA GLU A 78 -1.93 16.91 -2.15
C GLU A 78 -2.31 17.41 -0.75
N TRP A 79 -3.61 17.79 -0.53
CA TRP A 79 -4.11 18.39 0.69
C TRP A 79 -5.41 17.77 1.17
N SER A 80 -5.58 17.70 2.49
CA SER A 80 -6.82 17.24 3.14
C SER A 80 -7.10 18.01 4.42
N SER A 81 -8.36 18.49 4.58
CA SER A 81 -8.87 18.99 5.86
C SER A 81 -9.43 17.86 6.74
N ASN A 82 -9.54 16.64 6.22
CA ASN A 82 -10.07 15.49 6.95
C ASN A 82 -8.94 14.83 7.75
N LEU A 83 -9.12 14.75 9.07
CA LEU A 83 -8.14 14.14 9.98
C LEU A 83 -8.49 12.71 10.40
N THR A 84 -9.54 12.12 9.82
CA THR A 84 -10.00 10.78 10.20
C THR A 84 -9.99 9.79 9.05
N THR A 85 -9.80 10.26 7.80
CA THR A 85 -9.90 9.41 6.62
C THR A 85 -8.75 9.65 5.68
N MET A 86 -8.15 8.56 5.19
CA MET A 86 -7.25 8.54 4.04
C MET A 86 -7.68 7.44 3.07
N SER A 87 -7.38 7.65 1.81
CA SER A 87 -7.63 6.67 0.75
C SER A 87 -6.46 6.64 -0.23
N ALA A 88 -6.30 5.53 -0.92
CA ALA A 88 -5.27 5.37 -1.94
C ALA A 88 -5.68 4.33 -2.98
N ILE A 89 -5.03 4.41 -4.13
CA ILE A 89 -5.06 3.39 -5.18
C ILE A 89 -3.63 2.98 -5.52
N TRP A 90 -3.45 1.76 -6.03
CA TRP A 90 -2.15 1.28 -6.44
C TRP A 90 -2.22 0.36 -7.65
N THR A 91 -1.09 0.24 -8.34
CA THR A 91 -0.95 -0.57 -9.54
C THR A 91 0.51 -1.02 -9.75
N GLY A 92 0.72 -1.96 -10.66
CA GLY A 92 2.05 -2.33 -11.13
C GLY A 92 2.83 -3.30 -10.24
N PHE A 93 2.25 -3.81 -9.16
CA PHE A 93 2.85 -4.89 -8.39
C PHE A 93 2.77 -6.21 -9.16
N SER A 94 3.79 -7.01 -9.12
CA SER A 94 3.82 -8.31 -9.80
C SER A 94 4.76 -9.28 -9.12
N ASP A 95 4.43 -10.55 -9.24
CA ASP A 95 5.31 -11.66 -8.92
C ASP A 95 5.33 -12.66 -10.06
N ALA A 96 6.52 -13.19 -10.39
CA ALA A 96 6.73 -14.02 -11.57
C ALA A 96 6.70 -15.52 -11.28
N LEU A 97 6.85 -15.92 -10.01
CA LEU A 97 6.98 -17.33 -9.64
C LEU A 97 5.68 -17.88 -9.04
N SER A 98 5.35 -17.49 -7.82
CA SER A 98 4.14 -17.98 -7.15
C SER A 98 2.92 -17.13 -7.43
N GLY A 99 3.10 -15.88 -7.90
CA GLY A 99 2.04 -14.91 -8.13
C GLY A 99 1.58 -14.24 -6.84
N LEU A 100 0.83 -13.14 -6.99
CA LEU A 100 0.36 -12.35 -5.85
C LEU A 100 -0.75 -13.07 -5.08
N ALA A 101 -0.72 -12.99 -3.76
CA ALA A 101 -1.74 -13.50 -2.85
C ALA A 101 -2.57 -12.38 -2.21
N SER A 102 -1.93 -11.27 -1.82
CA SER A 102 -2.62 -10.15 -1.19
C SER A 102 -1.77 -8.89 -1.19
N TYR A 103 -2.43 -7.77 -0.83
CA TYR A 103 -1.77 -6.52 -0.50
C TYR A 103 -1.96 -6.18 0.97
N GLU A 104 -1.03 -5.42 1.50
CA GLU A 104 -1.16 -4.80 2.80
C GLU A 104 -0.86 -3.31 2.68
N TYR A 105 -1.62 -2.48 3.41
CA TYR A 105 -1.33 -1.05 3.54
C TYR A 105 -0.88 -0.70 4.95
N SER A 106 -0.13 0.38 5.06
CA SER A 106 0.12 1.11 6.31
C SER A 106 0.08 2.60 6.06
N ILE A 107 -0.09 3.40 7.12
CA ILE A 107 -0.10 4.86 7.03
C ILE A 107 0.87 5.42 8.06
N GLY A 108 1.72 6.35 7.63
CA GLY A 108 2.72 6.96 8.51
C GLY A 108 3.11 8.35 8.09
N THR A 109 3.91 9.04 8.92
CA THR A 109 4.44 10.38 8.69
C THR A 109 5.73 10.38 7.87
N GLN A 110 6.11 9.24 7.35
CA GLN A 110 7.24 9.05 6.45
C GLN A 110 6.98 7.84 5.53
N ALA A 111 7.65 7.78 4.40
CA ALA A 111 7.59 6.66 3.48
C ALA A 111 7.96 5.35 4.20
N GLY A 112 7.12 4.31 4.02
CA GLY A 112 7.24 3.02 4.71
C GLY A 112 6.81 3.04 6.19
N GLY A 113 6.35 4.18 6.71
CA GLY A 113 5.97 4.36 8.11
C GLY A 113 4.63 3.71 8.48
N THR A 114 4.43 3.52 9.81
CA THR A 114 3.23 2.85 10.38
C THR A 114 2.64 3.65 11.55
N GLN A 115 2.94 4.96 11.64
CA GLN A 115 2.64 5.76 12.83
C GLN A 115 1.14 6.03 13.00
N ALA A 116 0.37 6.07 11.90
CA ALA A 116 -1.07 6.30 11.92
C ALA A 116 -1.88 5.00 11.75
N ALA A 117 -1.41 4.06 10.93
CA ALA A 117 -2.00 2.73 10.80
C ALA A 117 -0.90 1.68 10.57
N SER A 118 -0.97 0.56 11.29
CA SER A 118 -0.10 -0.60 11.10
C SER A 118 -0.45 -1.35 9.82
N TRP A 119 0.44 -2.24 9.35
CA TRP A 119 0.18 -3.09 8.19
C TRP A 119 -1.13 -3.86 8.34
N THR A 120 -2.06 -3.62 7.40
CA THR A 120 -3.41 -4.20 7.36
C THR A 120 -3.63 -4.86 6.02
N ASN A 121 -4.04 -6.13 6.03
CA ASN A 121 -4.29 -6.89 4.81
C ASN A 121 -5.63 -6.47 4.17
N VAL A 122 -5.61 -6.29 2.85
CA VAL A 122 -6.77 -5.89 2.03
C VAL A 122 -7.04 -6.88 0.89
N ALA A 123 -6.61 -8.14 1.07
CA ALA A 123 -6.74 -9.18 0.05
C ALA A 123 -6.13 -8.72 -1.30
N MET A 124 -6.84 -8.91 -2.42
CA MET A 124 -6.39 -8.51 -3.76
C MET A 124 -7.01 -7.18 -4.22
N ASP A 125 -7.58 -6.39 -3.30
CA ASP A 125 -8.06 -5.05 -3.64
C ASP A 125 -6.89 -4.16 -4.08
N THR A 126 -7.15 -3.26 -5.02
CA THR A 126 -6.17 -2.29 -5.54
C THR A 126 -6.49 -0.86 -5.11
N SER A 127 -7.34 -0.71 -4.11
CA SER A 127 -7.68 0.55 -3.46
C SER A 127 -8.03 0.33 -2.00
N MET A 128 -7.92 1.38 -1.19
CA MET A 128 -8.33 1.36 0.21
C MET A 128 -8.96 2.68 0.63
N ILE A 129 -9.81 2.62 1.66
CA ILE A 129 -10.27 3.75 2.46
C ILE A 129 -10.14 3.33 3.91
N ASP A 130 -9.38 4.08 4.70
CA ASP A 130 -9.37 3.97 6.15
C ASP A 130 -10.02 5.22 6.75
N SER A 131 -11.16 5.05 7.44
CA SER A 131 -11.93 6.12 8.07
C SER A 131 -11.86 6.09 9.60
N SER A 132 -10.94 5.30 10.15
CA SER A 132 -10.74 5.13 11.60
C SER A 132 -9.51 5.85 12.14
N LEU A 133 -8.88 6.72 11.34
CA LEU A 133 -7.63 7.37 11.66
C LEU A 133 -7.80 8.49 12.69
N THR A 134 -6.70 8.82 13.35
CA THR A 134 -6.55 10.02 14.19
C THR A 134 -5.29 10.75 13.74
N LEU A 135 -5.45 11.65 12.77
CA LEU A 135 -4.37 12.41 12.18
C LEU A 135 -4.22 13.76 12.89
N SER A 136 -3.04 14.36 12.77
CA SER A 136 -2.75 15.70 13.28
C SER A 136 -2.65 16.69 12.15
N SER A 137 -3.24 17.89 12.33
CA SER A 137 -3.07 19.00 11.38
C SER A 137 -1.62 19.44 11.31
N GLY A 138 -1.19 19.85 10.13
CA GLY A 138 0.16 20.34 9.87
C GLY A 138 1.21 19.27 9.62
N LEU A 139 0.83 18.01 9.53
CA LEU A 139 1.72 16.90 9.16
C LEU A 139 1.43 16.39 7.74
N GLN A 140 2.43 15.76 7.13
CA GLN A 140 2.26 14.99 5.91
C GLN A 140 2.15 13.50 6.26
N TYR A 141 1.21 12.80 5.62
CA TYR A 141 1.00 11.38 5.79
C TYR A 141 1.14 10.64 4.46
N PHE A 142 1.77 9.49 4.50
CA PHE A 142 2.05 8.62 3.36
C PHE A 142 1.24 7.33 3.49
N VAL A 143 0.57 6.94 2.43
CA VAL A 143 0.03 5.58 2.32
C VAL A 143 1.12 4.69 1.72
N ASN A 144 1.39 3.59 2.38
CA ASN A 144 2.40 2.62 1.97
C ASN A 144 1.72 1.30 1.65
N ILE A 145 2.10 0.68 0.54
CA ILE A 145 1.57 -0.60 0.07
C ILE A 145 2.72 -1.58 -0.11
N ARG A 146 2.52 -2.83 0.30
CA ARG A 146 3.36 -3.96 -0.07
C ARG A 146 2.51 -5.11 -0.58
N ALA A 147 3.03 -5.86 -1.51
CA ALA A 147 2.42 -7.08 -2.01
C ALA A 147 2.98 -8.29 -1.27
N ILE A 148 2.15 -9.29 -1.06
CA ILE A 148 2.51 -10.61 -0.54
C ILE A 148 2.22 -11.63 -1.66
N ASP A 149 3.16 -12.51 -1.96
CA ASP A 149 2.97 -13.59 -2.91
C ASP A 149 2.34 -14.84 -2.27
N GLN A 150 2.08 -15.87 -3.08
CA GLN A 150 1.49 -17.11 -2.58
C GLN A 150 2.46 -17.97 -1.77
N ALA A 151 3.76 -17.70 -1.86
CA ALA A 151 4.79 -18.35 -1.04
C ALA A 151 5.00 -17.64 0.31
N GLY A 152 4.44 -16.42 0.49
CA GLY A 152 4.50 -15.62 1.70
C GLY A 152 5.63 -14.60 1.71
N ASN A 153 6.32 -14.36 0.59
CA ASN A 153 7.33 -13.31 0.50
C ASN A 153 6.67 -11.94 0.35
N ALA A 154 7.22 -10.92 0.99
CA ALA A 154 6.72 -9.55 0.93
C ALA A 154 7.61 -8.66 0.06
N SER A 155 7.00 -7.84 -0.80
CA SER A 155 7.73 -6.81 -1.55
C SER A 155 8.30 -5.74 -0.63
N SER A 156 9.21 -4.92 -1.15
CA SER A 156 9.47 -3.61 -0.57
C SER A 156 8.19 -2.76 -0.58
N ALA A 157 8.06 -1.86 0.40
CA ALA A 157 6.95 -0.91 0.43
C ALA A 157 7.10 0.11 -0.71
N ALA A 158 6.01 0.32 -1.47
CA ALA A 158 5.82 1.50 -2.30
C ALA A 158 5.01 2.52 -1.50
N SER A 159 5.39 3.77 -1.55
CA SER A 159 4.73 4.86 -0.82
C SER A 159 4.16 5.87 -1.80
N SER A 160 3.03 6.49 -1.44
CA SER A 160 2.53 7.69 -2.10
C SER A 160 3.51 8.87 -1.91
N ASN A 161 3.28 10.00 -2.60
CA ASN A 161 4.03 11.23 -2.38
C ASN A 161 3.59 11.98 -1.11
N GLY A 162 2.45 11.58 -0.53
CA GLY A 162 1.93 12.00 0.76
C GLY A 162 0.99 13.17 0.73
N VAL A 163 -0.06 13.10 1.56
CA VAL A 163 -1.10 14.12 1.75
C VAL A 163 -0.73 15.03 2.92
N ASN A 164 -0.72 16.33 2.68
CA ASN A 164 -0.60 17.35 3.72
C ASN A 164 -1.96 17.54 4.41
N THR A 165 -1.98 17.50 5.73
CA THR A 165 -3.20 17.69 6.50
C THR A 165 -3.27 19.12 7.07
N ASP A 166 -4.40 19.80 6.84
CA ASP A 166 -4.69 21.10 7.45
C ASP A 166 -6.19 21.28 7.65
N ASN A 167 -6.63 21.36 8.89
CA ASN A 167 -8.03 21.62 9.27
C ASN A 167 -8.22 22.97 9.95
N ILE A 168 -7.23 23.86 9.88
CA ILE A 168 -7.30 25.19 10.44
C ILE A 168 -7.80 26.15 9.35
N PRO A 169 -8.97 26.78 9.52
CA PRO A 169 -9.47 27.72 8.52
C PRO A 169 -8.63 29.00 8.49
N PRO A 170 -8.58 29.68 7.32
CA PRO A 170 -7.95 31.02 7.25
C PRO A 170 -8.63 32.02 8.14
N GLU A 171 -7.88 33.01 8.63
CA GLU A 171 -8.37 34.13 9.41
C GLU A 171 -8.39 35.41 8.55
N VAL A 172 -9.56 36.05 8.43
CA VAL A 172 -9.67 37.36 7.83
C VAL A 172 -9.19 38.39 8.83
N THR A 173 -8.10 39.09 8.53
CA THR A 173 -7.47 40.06 9.43
C THR A 173 -7.91 41.49 9.17
N ALA A 174 -8.44 41.80 7.98
CA ALA A 174 -9.00 43.08 7.64
C ALA A 174 -10.01 42.99 6.48
N ALA A 175 -11.05 43.82 6.52
CA ALA A 175 -11.93 44.12 5.40
C ALA A 175 -12.23 45.60 5.46
N PHE A 176 -12.15 46.27 4.31
CA PHE A 176 -12.36 47.73 4.20
C PHE A 176 -12.95 48.07 2.84
N ASP A 177 -13.74 49.17 2.81
CA ASP A 177 -14.13 49.80 1.55
C ASP A 177 -13.17 50.97 1.25
N GLY A 178 -12.78 51.09 -0.02
CA GLY A 178 -11.78 52.06 -0.45
C GLY A 178 -10.48 51.44 -1.00
N SER A 179 -9.56 52.29 -1.42
CA SER A 179 -8.28 51.85 -1.96
C SER A 179 -7.24 51.64 -0.86
N ALA A 180 -6.60 50.48 -0.87
CA ALA A 180 -5.43 50.14 -0.04
C ALA A 180 -5.70 50.12 1.46
N ILE A 181 -5.86 50.22 2.38
CA ILE A 181 -5.98 50.28 3.86
C ILE A 181 -6.75 51.50 4.39
N THR A 182 -7.41 52.27 3.52
CA THR A 182 -8.24 53.38 3.96
C THR A 182 -9.71 53.00 3.85
N ASP A 183 -10.37 52.97 4.99
CA ASP A 183 -11.80 52.80 5.12
C ASP A 183 -12.52 54.10 4.68
N GLN A 184 -13.58 53.98 3.89
CA GLN A 184 -14.35 55.14 3.41
C GLN A 184 -15.79 55.07 3.90
N ASP A 185 -16.14 55.96 4.85
CA ASP A 185 -17.50 56.03 5.38
C ASP A 185 -18.53 56.55 4.38
N PHE A 186 -18.11 57.24 3.31
CA PHE A 186 -18.99 57.86 2.33
C PHE A 186 -18.43 57.78 0.91
N GLN A 187 -19.27 57.40 -0.05
CA GLN A 187 -18.93 57.32 -1.46
C GLN A 187 -19.87 58.17 -2.30
N GLN A 188 -19.32 58.90 -3.28
CA GLN A 188 -20.09 59.71 -4.23
C GLN A 188 -20.35 59.00 -5.56
N ASP A 189 -19.52 58.06 -5.93
CA ASP A 189 -19.67 57.28 -7.17
C ASP A 189 -20.68 56.14 -6.97
N SER A 190 -21.74 56.16 -7.77
CA SER A 190 -22.78 55.13 -7.75
C SER A 190 -22.52 53.99 -8.73
N THR A 191 -21.45 54.07 -9.51
CA THR A 191 -21.15 53.12 -10.59
C THR A 191 -20.02 52.13 -10.27
N SER A 192 -19.18 52.45 -9.26
CA SER A 192 -18.06 51.62 -8.86
C SER A 192 -17.83 51.63 -7.35
N MET A 193 -17.39 50.53 -6.81
CA MET A 193 -16.96 50.40 -5.43
C MET A 193 -15.65 49.65 -5.38
N ILE A 194 -14.71 50.10 -4.59
CA ILE A 194 -13.47 49.40 -4.31
C ILE A 194 -13.58 48.79 -2.93
N VAL A 195 -13.26 47.50 -2.83
CA VAL A 195 -13.19 46.77 -1.57
C VAL A 195 -11.82 46.14 -1.43
N GLY A 196 -11.31 46.12 -0.23
CA GLY A 196 -10.05 45.48 0.10
C GLY A 196 -10.20 44.53 1.30
N TRP A 197 -9.37 43.57 1.37
CA TRP A 197 -9.32 42.64 2.49
C TRP A 197 -7.91 42.04 2.65
N ALA A 198 -7.64 41.53 3.83
CA ALA A 198 -6.46 40.73 4.13
C ALA A 198 -6.88 39.49 4.92
N ALA A 199 -6.28 38.40 4.61
CA ALA A 199 -6.42 37.17 5.39
C ALA A 199 -5.06 36.51 5.54
N THR A 200 -4.93 35.69 6.57
CA THR A 200 -3.75 34.87 6.84
C THR A 200 -4.18 33.44 7.06
N ASP A 201 -3.30 32.55 6.69
CA ASP A 201 -3.43 31.12 6.96
C ASP A 201 -2.07 30.55 7.35
N SER A 202 -2.06 29.44 8.07
CA SER A 202 -0.84 28.73 8.48
C SER A 202 -0.12 28.07 7.30
N ARG A 203 -0.80 27.95 6.17
CA ARG A 203 -0.31 27.36 4.92
C ARG A 203 -0.50 28.34 3.77
N GLU A 204 -1.28 27.99 2.75
CA GLU A 204 -1.48 28.80 1.56
C GLU A 204 -2.96 29.06 1.31
N LEU A 205 -3.29 30.29 0.96
CA LEU A 205 -4.66 30.68 0.60
C LEU A 205 -4.93 30.34 -0.88
N SER A 206 -6.04 29.68 -1.14
CA SER A 206 -6.42 29.28 -2.51
C SER A 206 -7.18 30.40 -3.24
N TYR A 207 -8.21 30.99 -2.60
CA TYR A 207 -9.02 32.03 -3.21
C TYR A 207 -9.74 32.88 -2.13
N TYR A 208 -10.26 33.99 -2.58
CA TYR A 208 -11.13 34.87 -1.77
C TYR A 208 -12.53 34.96 -2.38
N SER A 209 -13.52 35.14 -1.53
CA SER A 209 -14.88 35.47 -1.94
C SER A 209 -15.33 36.73 -1.21
N ALA A 210 -16.02 37.64 -1.90
CA ALA A 210 -16.60 38.85 -1.33
C ALA A 210 -18.09 38.94 -1.69
N SER A 211 -18.89 39.51 -0.80
CA SER A 211 -20.29 39.82 -1.05
C SER A 211 -20.61 41.26 -0.63
N LEU A 212 -21.51 41.92 -1.36
CA LEU A 212 -22.07 43.21 -1.01
C LEU A 212 -23.51 43.01 -0.54
N GLY A 213 -23.82 43.50 0.65
CA GLY A 213 -25.18 43.49 1.23
C GLY A 213 -25.77 44.89 1.28
N THR A 214 -27.11 45.01 1.34
CA THR A 214 -27.88 46.24 1.57
C THR A 214 -28.62 46.17 2.89
#